data_0769bef7f08ad9464d9929018ff4874d
#
_entry.id   0769bef7f08ad9464d9929018ff4874d
#
_cell.length_a   1.000
_cell.length_b   1.000
_cell.length_c   1.000
_cell.angle_alpha   90.00
_cell.angle_beta   90.00
_cell.angle_gamma   90.00
#
_symmetry.space_group_name_H-M   'P 1'
#
loop_
_entity.id
_entity.type
_entity.pdbx_description
1 polymer ?
#
loop_
_entity_poly.entity_id
_entity_poly.type
_entity_poly.pdbx_seq_one_letter_code
_entity_poly.pdbx_strand_id
1 'polypeptide(L)'
;MKYLIFTFFLTSCSSVPEQLTENGKNIEIYAQKPSDCRVTGRIIGLDKKGSKELALNQALNEAAKLGSTGIFVNQEIPNGSVMSVHATAYNCN
;
A
#
# COMPACT_ATOMS: atom_id res chain seq x y z
N MET A 1 -11.00 -25.29 36.68
CA MET A 1 -10.82 -25.06 36.25
C MET A 1 -10.64 -24.31 35.53
N LYS A 2 -10.55 -24.17 35.27
CA LYS A 2 -10.26 -23.64 34.57
C LYS A 2 -10.23 -22.89 33.77
N TYR A 3 -10.13 -22.54 33.53
CA TYR A 3 -9.95 -21.92 32.80
C TYR A 3 -9.93 -21.13 32.03
N LEU A 4 -9.75 -20.82 31.64
CA LEU A 4 -9.58 -20.25 30.85
C LEU A 4 -9.48 -19.54 30.12
N ILE A 5 -9.31 -19.21 29.74
CA ILE A 5 -9.04 -18.62 29.05
C ILE A 5 -9.02 -17.94 28.32
N PHE A 6 -8.87 -17.53 27.93
CA PHE A 6 -8.70 -16.91 27.13
C PHE A 6 -8.56 -16.21 26.37
N THR A 7 -8.39 -15.89 26.01
CA THR A 7 -8.09 -15.26 25.31
C THR A 7 -8.18 -14.53 24.63
N PHE A 8 -8.08 -14.22 24.21
CA PHE A 8 -8.00 -13.54 23.44
C PHE A 8 -7.89 -12.84 22.75
N PHE A 9 -7.76 -12.39 22.32
CA PHE A 9 -7.46 -11.74 21.72
C PHE A 9 -7.45 -11.15 20.94
N LEU A 10 -7.33 -11.01 20.47
CA LEU A 10 -7.15 -10.49 19.83
C LEU A 10 -7.26 -9.85 19.06
N THR A 11 -7.06 -10.08 18.65
CA THR A 11 -7.06 -9.57 17.78
C THR A 11 -7.50 -8.42 17.30
N SER A 12 -7.82 -7.88 17.22
CA SER A 12 -8.14 -6.74 16.89
C SER A 12 -7.40 -5.88 16.03
N CYS A 13 -6.67 -6.23 15.38
CA CYS A 13 -5.81 -5.56 14.50
C CYS A 13 -6.49 -4.87 13.36
N SER A 14 -7.77 -5.06 13.19
CA SER A 14 -8.50 -4.47 12.09
C SER A 14 -8.51 -2.94 12.13
N SER A 15 -8.17 -2.33 13.25
CA SER A 15 -8.17 -0.89 13.35
C SER A 15 -6.80 -0.28 13.12
N VAL A 16 -5.82 -1.07 12.79
CA VAL A 16 -4.46 -0.58 12.59
C VAL A 16 -4.36 0.12 11.25
N PRO A 17 -3.76 1.32 11.17
CA PRO A 17 -3.55 1.96 9.89
C PRO A 17 -2.69 1.10 8.99
N GLU A 18 -2.81 1.35 7.68
CA GLU A 18 -2.08 0.57 6.69
C GLU A 18 -0.58 0.66 6.92
N GLN A 19 0.04 -0.46 7.15
CA GLN A 19 1.48 -0.53 7.34
C GLN A 19 2.13 -1.22 6.15
N LEU A 20 3.38 -0.88 5.93
CA LEU A 20 4.14 -1.44 4.83
C LEU A 20 4.46 -2.90 5.14
N THR A 21 4.04 -3.79 4.25
CA THR A 21 4.33 -5.21 4.40
C THR A 21 5.79 -5.49 4.03
N GLU A 22 6.26 -6.69 4.36
CA GLU A 22 7.63 -7.07 3.98
C GLU A 22 7.84 -6.99 2.48
N ASN A 23 6.88 -7.48 1.72
CA ASN A 23 6.98 -7.41 0.26
C ASN A 23 6.82 -5.99 -0.24
N GLY A 24 5.97 -5.20 0.41
CA GLY A 24 5.79 -3.80 0.03
C GLY A 24 7.05 -2.97 0.22
N LYS A 25 7.88 -3.33 1.20
CA LYS A 25 9.13 -2.62 1.44
C LYS A 25 10.11 -2.77 0.28
N ASN A 26 9.96 -3.81 -0.52
CA ASN A 26 10.86 -4.07 -1.63
C ASN A 26 10.42 -3.39 -2.92
N ILE A 27 9.27 -2.72 -2.91
CA ILE A 27 8.76 -2.03 -4.07
C ILE A 27 9.44 -0.66 -4.17
N GLU A 28 10.03 -0.39 -5.32
CA GLU A 28 10.70 0.88 -5.53
C GLU A 28 9.71 1.96 -5.94
N ILE A 29 9.94 3.18 -5.51
CA ILE A 29 9.15 4.33 -5.97
C ILE A 29 9.99 5.06 -7.00
N TYR A 30 9.55 5.01 -8.26
CA TYR A 30 10.30 5.61 -9.35
C TYR A 30 10.10 7.12 -9.39
N ALA A 31 11.19 7.84 -9.58
CA ALA A 31 11.13 9.30 -9.75
C ALA A 31 10.55 9.69 -11.09
N GLN A 32 10.67 8.81 -12.08
CA GLN A 32 10.17 9.05 -13.43
C GLN A 32 9.55 7.77 -13.94
N LYS A 33 8.65 7.89 -14.91
CA LYS A 33 8.06 6.71 -15.52
C LYS A 33 9.14 5.86 -16.16
N PRO A 34 9.24 4.59 -15.80
CA PRO A 34 10.20 3.71 -16.46
C PRO A 34 9.74 3.40 -17.88
N SER A 35 10.67 3.40 -18.83
CA SER A 35 10.33 3.20 -20.22
C SER A 35 10.47 1.75 -20.67
N ASP A 36 11.27 0.97 -19.95
CA ASP A 36 11.58 -0.39 -20.36
C ASP A 36 10.90 -1.44 -19.50
N CYS A 37 9.87 -1.05 -18.79
CA CYS A 37 9.21 -1.91 -17.83
C CYS A 37 7.78 -2.18 -18.27
N ARG A 38 7.27 -3.35 -17.87
CA ARG A 38 5.91 -3.73 -18.18
C ARG A 38 4.98 -3.21 -17.11
N VAL A 39 3.85 -2.64 -17.52
CA VAL A 39 2.81 -2.22 -16.57
C VAL A 39 2.14 -3.46 -16.00
N THR A 40 2.12 -3.56 -14.67
CA THR A 40 1.44 -4.67 -14.01
C THR A 40 0.05 -4.27 -13.53
N GLY A 41 -0.22 -2.99 -13.39
CA GLY A 41 -1.55 -2.55 -13.02
C GLY A 41 -1.58 -1.11 -12.59
N ARG A 42 -2.80 -0.62 -12.38
CA ARG A 42 -3.03 0.70 -11.81
C ARG A 42 -3.52 0.52 -10.40
N ILE A 43 -3.04 1.38 -9.52
CA ILE A 43 -3.27 1.22 -8.09
C ILE A 43 -3.77 2.53 -7.53
N ILE A 44 -4.74 2.43 -6.62
CA ILE A 44 -5.19 3.58 -5.85
C ILE A 44 -5.03 3.23 -4.39
N GLY A 45 -4.13 3.91 -3.71
CA GLY A 45 -4.00 3.80 -2.27
C GLY A 45 -4.83 4.86 -1.60
N LEU A 46 -5.53 4.50 -0.54
CA LEU A 46 -6.41 5.42 0.17
C LEU A 46 -6.07 5.44 1.64
N ASP A 47 -6.16 6.62 2.22
CA ASP A 47 -6.15 6.74 3.66
C ASP A 47 -7.26 7.68 4.09
N LYS A 48 -8.14 7.18 4.93
CA LYS A 48 -9.34 7.92 5.33
C LYS A 48 -9.03 9.08 6.26
N LYS A 49 -7.85 9.08 6.85
CA LYS A 49 -7.43 10.16 7.75
C LYS A 49 -6.54 11.17 7.07
N GLY A 50 -6.36 11.05 5.77
CA GLY A 50 -5.63 12.03 4.99
C GLY A 50 -4.13 11.90 5.00
N SER A 51 -3.59 10.80 5.47
CA SER A 51 -2.15 10.59 5.50
C SER A 51 -1.67 10.13 4.14
N LYS A 52 -0.80 10.92 3.52
CA LYS A 52 -0.19 10.55 2.27
C LYS A 52 0.70 9.33 2.44
N GLU A 53 1.41 9.26 3.54
CA GLU A 53 2.29 8.12 3.81
C GLU A 53 1.54 6.81 3.88
N LEU A 54 0.39 6.80 4.58
CA LEU A 54 -0.38 5.58 4.72
C LEU A 54 -1.05 5.20 3.41
N ALA A 55 -1.52 6.18 2.64
CA ALA A 55 -2.07 5.92 1.31
C ALA A 55 -1.00 5.33 0.40
N LEU A 56 0.23 5.84 0.48
CA LEU A 56 1.33 5.33 -0.30
C LEU A 56 1.70 3.91 0.14
N ASN A 57 1.69 3.64 1.45
CA ASN A 57 1.95 2.28 1.94
C ASN A 57 0.96 1.29 1.37
N GLN A 58 -0.31 1.67 1.30
CA GLN A 58 -1.32 0.80 0.71
C GLN A 58 -1.00 0.53 -0.76
N ALA A 59 -0.61 1.58 -1.49
CA ALA A 59 -0.28 1.41 -2.90
C ALA A 59 0.91 0.47 -3.08
N LEU A 60 1.93 0.61 -2.24
CA LEU A 60 3.11 -0.27 -2.30
C LEU A 60 2.74 -1.72 -1.99
N ASN A 61 1.91 -1.92 -0.99
CA ASN A 61 1.46 -3.26 -0.61
C ASN A 61 0.68 -3.91 -1.76
N GLU A 62 -0.17 -3.13 -2.43
CA GLU A 62 -0.94 -3.66 -3.56
C GLU A 62 -0.04 -3.97 -4.75
N ALA A 63 0.95 -3.12 -5.00
CA ALA A 63 1.91 -3.38 -6.08
C ALA A 63 2.65 -4.68 -5.84
N ALA A 64 3.03 -4.94 -4.59
CA ALA A 64 3.71 -6.18 -4.25
C ALA A 64 2.84 -7.40 -4.55
N LYS A 65 1.56 -7.30 -4.31
CA LYS A 65 0.64 -8.40 -4.60
C LYS A 65 0.55 -8.70 -6.09
N LEU A 66 0.81 -7.69 -6.92
CA LEU A 66 0.77 -7.85 -8.37
C LEU A 66 2.09 -8.34 -8.94
N GLY A 67 3.09 -8.59 -8.09
CA GLY A 67 4.40 -9.01 -8.57
C GLY A 67 5.20 -7.89 -9.20
N SER A 68 4.92 -6.65 -8.81
CA SER A 68 5.60 -5.48 -9.37
C SER A 68 6.98 -5.30 -8.76
N THR A 69 7.85 -4.59 -9.47
CA THR A 69 9.16 -4.20 -8.93
C THR A 69 9.13 -2.77 -8.41
N GLY A 70 8.20 -1.95 -8.88
CA GLY A 70 8.11 -0.58 -8.42
C GLY A 70 6.84 0.08 -8.89
N ILE A 71 6.63 1.31 -8.41
CA ILE A 71 5.49 2.12 -8.80
C ILE A 71 5.96 3.52 -9.19
N PHE A 72 5.17 4.16 -10.05
CA PHE A 72 5.30 5.58 -10.32
C PHE A 72 4.01 6.26 -9.87
N VAL A 73 4.13 7.24 -8.97
CA VAL A 73 2.97 7.95 -8.46
C VAL A 73 2.55 9.00 -9.48
N ASN A 74 1.35 8.85 -10.01
CA ASN A 74 0.83 9.77 -11.03
C ASN A 74 0.22 11.01 -10.39
N GLN A 75 -0.52 10.81 -9.30
CA GLN A 75 -1.23 11.90 -8.64
C GLN A 75 -1.43 11.59 -7.17
N GLU A 76 -1.49 12.65 -6.38
CA GLU A 76 -1.91 12.57 -4.99
C GLU A 76 -3.10 13.51 -4.88
N ILE A 77 -4.26 12.96 -4.53
CA ILE A 77 -5.49 13.73 -4.55
C ILE A 77 -6.08 13.78 -3.15
N PRO A 78 -5.97 14.91 -2.47
CA PRO A 78 -6.68 15.10 -1.21
C PRO A 78 -8.14 15.40 -1.51
N ASN A 79 -9.03 14.77 -0.78
CA ASN A 79 -10.45 14.98 -0.95
C ASN A 79 -11.09 14.96 0.43
N GLY A 80 -11.26 16.16 1.00
CA GLY A 80 -11.71 16.27 2.36
C GLY A 80 -10.69 15.69 3.31
N SER A 81 -11.10 14.73 4.10
CA SER A 81 -10.19 14.05 5.03
C SER A 81 -9.54 12.81 4.44
N VAL A 82 -9.83 12.50 3.18
CA VAL A 82 -9.31 11.30 2.52
C VAL A 82 -8.16 11.70 1.61
N MET A 83 -7.08 10.91 1.64
CA MET A 83 -5.99 11.07 0.70
C MET A 83 -5.97 9.87 -0.25
N SER A 84 -5.92 10.15 -1.56
CA SER A 84 -5.74 9.11 -2.56
C SER A 84 -4.40 9.26 -3.23
N VAL A 85 -3.70 8.15 -3.41
CA VAL A 85 -2.47 8.09 -4.18
C VAL A 85 -2.74 7.23 -5.40
N HIS A 86 -2.65 7.85 -6.57
CA HIS A 86 -2.87 7.14 -7.83
C HIS A 86 -1.51 6.80 -8.42
N ALA A 87 -1.27 5.54 -8.65
CA ALA A 87 0.03 5.06 -9.10
C ALA A 87 -0.13 4.02 -10.18
N THR A 88 0.93 3.87 -10.98
CA THR A 88 1.04 2.79 -11.94
C THR A 88 2.14 1.87 -11.47
N ALA A 89 1.86 0.58 -11.46
CA ALA A 89 2.83 -0.41 -11.03
C ALA A 89 3.49 -1.03 -12.26
N TYR A 90 4.78 -1.31 -12.11
CA TYR A 90 5.60 -1.81 -13.20
C TYR A 90 6.42 -3.01 -12.75
N ASN A 91 6.73 -3.86 -13.70
CA ASN A 91 7.70 -4.92 -13.51
C ASN A 91 8.85 -4.66 -14.46
N CYS A 92 10.02 -4.43 -13.91
CA CYS A 92 11.22 -4.08 -14.66
C CYS A 92 12.19 -5.25 -14.81
N ASN A 93 11.77 -6.46 -14.47
CA ASN A 93 12.63 -7.64 -14.61
C ASN A 93 12.49 -8.27 -15.97
#